data_d6ccc7690491edf11523ff0d98dcae22
#
_entry.id   d6ccc7690491edf11523ff0d98dcae22
#
_cell.length_a   1.000
_cell.length_b   1.000
_cell.length_c   1.000
_cell.angle_alpha   90.00
_cell.angle_beta   90.00
_cell.angle_gamma   90.00
#
_symmetry.space_group_name_H-M   'P 1'
#
loop_
_entity.id
_entity.type
_entity.pdbx_description
1 polymer ?
#
loop_
_entity_poly.entity_id
_entity_poly.type
_entity_poly.pdbx_seq_one_letter_code
_entity_poly.pdbx_strand_id
1 'polypeptide(L)'
;MKLFGLNKKTTDTVVETKKTAEENRLRLLNDDTRFDIRESYKELRTNIMFSLAKKGCKVIAVTSSIASEGKSTTCFNTAITFAETGAKVLVIDCDMRRPNVAKLLNVKGDKGLSNILVGESTVDQVLIHSEYSGLDVITAGNIPPNPTELLTSDNV
;
A
#
# COMPACT_ATOMS: atom_id res chain seq x y z
N MET A 1 50.38 -0.33 -3.09
CA MET A 1 49.23 -0.67 -3.98
C MET A 1 48.17 -1.33 -3.15
N LYS A 2 47.18 -0.55 -2.66
CA LYS A 2 46.04 -1.04 -1.83
C LYS A 2 44.75 -0.75 -2.57
N LEU A 3 44.16 -1.76 -3.09
CA LEU A 3 42.83 -1.75 -3.69
C LEU A 3 42.10 -2.99 -3.16
N PHE A 4 41.48 -2.89 -1.98
CA PHE A 4 40.49 -3.86 -1.49
C PHE A 4 39.82 -3.27 -0.23
N GLY A 5 38.77 -2.52 -0.41
CA GLY A 5 38.05 -1.92 0.75
C GLY A 5 36.66 -1.35 0.44
N LEU A 6 36.13 -1.50 -0.77
CA LEU A 6 34.90 -0.79 -1.18
C LEU A 6 33.68 -1.67 -1.46
N ASN A 7 33.70 -2.98 -1.16
CA ASN A 7 32.63 -3.86 -1.65
C ASN A 7 31.78 -4.59 -0.59
N LYS A 8 32.12 -4.48 0.70
CA LYS A 8 31.39 -5.23 1.74
C LYS A 8 30.12 -4.50 2.21
N LYS A 9 30.18 -3.18 2.42
CA LYS A 9 29.02 -2.41 2.87
C LYS A 9 27.88 -2.35 1.84
N THR A 10 28.22 -2.27 0.56
CA THR A 10 27.22 -2.19 -0.52
C THR A 10 26.51 -3.53 -0.75
N THR A 11 27.23 -4.64 -0.61
CA THR A 11 26.64 -6.00 -0.72
C THR A 11 25.73 -6.31 0.46
N ASP A 12 26.12 -5.97 1.67
CA ASP A 12 25.31 -6.23 2.86
C ASP A 12 23.98 -5.41 2.83
N THR A 13 24.04 -4.15 2.41
CA THR A 13 22.83 -3.30 2.26
C THR A 13 21.89 -3.81 1.16
N VAL A 14 22.42 -4.29 0.03
CA VAL A 14 21.62 -4.84 -1.07
C VAL A 14 20.98 -6.17 -0.69
N VAL A 15 21.67 -7.00 0.08
CA VAL A 15 21.12 -8.29 0.58
C VAL A 15 20.04 -8.04 1.62
N GLU A 16 20.23 -7.08 2.52
CA GLU A 16 19.26 -6.72 3.55
C GLU A 16 17.98 -6.10 2.95
N THR A 17 18.12 -5.22 1.95
CA THR A 17 16.97 -4.65 1.23
C THR A 17 16.19 -5.72 0.43
N LYS A 18 16.86 -6.68 -0.20
CA LYS A 18 16.20 -7.78 -0.91
C LYS A 18 15.43 -8.70 0.05
N LYS A 19 16.03 -9.05 1.19
CA LYS A 19 15.37 -9.88 2.22
C LYS A 19 14.12 -9.21 2.78
N THR A 20 14.18 -7.91 3.05
CA THR A 20 13.03 -7.14 3.54
C THR A 20 11.91 -7.03 2.49
N ALA A 21 12.27 -6.87 1.21
CA ALA A 21 11.29 -6.84 0.13
C ALA A 21 10.57 -8.19 -0.02
N GLU A 22 11.31 -9.30 0.07
CA GLU A 22 10.75 -10.65 0.01
C GLU A 22 9.85 -10.95 1.22
N GLU A 23 10.28 -10.59 2.43
CA GLU A 23 9.46 -10.70 3.64
C GLU A 23 8.16 -9.89 3.56
N ASN A 24 8.19 -8.70 2.97
CA ASN A 24 6.99 -7.87 2.75
C ASN A 24 6.05 -8.50 1.71
N ARG A 25 6.60 -9.06 0.65
CA ARG A 25 5.83 -9.77 -0.38
C ARG A 25 5.10 -10.99 0.17
N LEU A 26 5.72 -11.73 1.10
CA LEU A 26 5.11 -12.88 1.79
C LEU A 26 3.91 -12.48 2.69
N ARG A 27 3.74 -11.20 3.00
CA ARG A 27 2.58 -10.70 3.76
C ARG A 27 1.36 -10.41 2.89
N LEU A 28 1.56 -10.30 1.58
CA LEU A 28 0.49 -10.08 0.60
C LEU A 28 0.02 -11.40 0.02
N LEU A 29 -1.26 -11.46 -0.32
CA LEU A 29 -1.85 -12.63 -0.98
C LEU A 29 -1.13 -12.87 -2.31
N ASN A 30 -0.62 -14.09 -2.47
CA ASN A 30 0.08 -14.58 -3.65
C ASN A 30 -0.22 -16.07 -3.82
N ASP A 31 0.31 -16.69 -4.86
CA ASP A 31 0.02 -18.11 -5.18
C ASP A 31 0.44 -19.08 -4.07
N ASP A 32 1.46 -18.73 -3.27
CA ASP A 32 1.97 -19.54 -2.16
C ASP A 32 1.22 -19.30 -0.85
N THR A 33 0.26 -18.36 -0.82
CA THR A 33 -0.51 -18.06 0.39
C THR A 33 -1.37 -19.26 0.78
N ARG A 34 -1.29 -19.66 2.05
CA ARG A 34 -2.10 -20.75 2.62
C ARG A 34 -3.58 -20.54 2.30
N PHE A 35 -4.24 -21.65 1.98
CA PHE A 35 -5.66 -21.65 1.59
C PHE A 35 -6.56 -21.01 2.63
N ASP A 36 -6.39 -21.34 3.90
CA ASP A 36 -7.20 -20.81 5.02
C ASP A 36 -7.09 -19.28 5.16
N ILE A 37 -5.89 -18.73 4.96
CA ILE A 37 -5.67 -17.28 4.97
C ILE A 37 -6.39 -16.61 3.80
N ARG A 38 -6.24 -17.16 2.59
CA ARG A 38 -6.91 -16.64 1.39
C ARG A 38 -8.43 -16.66 1.54
N GLU A 39 -8.98 -17.77 2.04
CA GLU A 39 -10.43 -17.88 2.27
C GLU A 39 -10.93 -16.88 3.32
N SER A 40 -10.20 -16.64 4.39
CA SER A 40 -10.56 -15.61 5.38
C SER A 40 -10.67 -14.21 4.78
N TYR A 41 -9.79 -13.84 3.84
CA TYR A 41 -9.92 -12.55 3.13
C TYR A 41 -11.08 -12.53 2.11
N LYS A 42 -11.39 -13.65 1.46
CA LYS A 42 -12.57 -13.77 0.60
C LYS A 42 -13.88 -13.66 1.38
N GLU A 43 -13.91 -14.26 2.59
CA GLU A 43 -15.05 -14.13 3.50
C GLU A 43 -15.22 -12.68 3.97
N LEU A 44 -14.11 -12.03 4.37
CA LEU A 44 -14.12 -10.62 4.72
C LEU A 44 -14.65 -9.74 3.58
N ARG A 45 -14.17 -9.93 2.35
CA ARG A 45 -14.70 -9.25 1.16
C ARG A 45 -16.20 -9.45 1.01
N THR A 46 -16.67 -10.70 1.15
CA THR A 46 -18.08 -11.04 1.01
C THR A 46 -18.93 -10.30 2.04
N ASN A 47 -18.50 -10.28 3.30
CA ASN A 47 -19.16 -9.56 4.39
C ASN A 47 -19.21 -8.05 4.14
N ILE A 48 -18.11 -7.47 3.64
CA ILE A 48 -18.07 -6.07 3.22
C ILE A 48 -19.07 -5.80 2.09
N MET A 49 -19.10 -6.65 1.06
CA MET A 49 -20.04 -6.49 -0.06
C MET A 49 -21.51 -6.50 0.39
N PHE A 50 -21.88 -7.41 1.30
CA PHE A 50 -23.24 -7.44 1.88
C PHE A 50 -23.56 -6.20 2.71
N SER A 51 -22.57 -5.62 3.38
CA SER A 51 -22.76 -4.40 4.17
C SER A 51 -22.89 -3.14 3.30
N LEU A 52 -22.43 -3.17 2.06
CA LEU A 52 -22.43 -2.04 1.14
C LEU A 52 -23.64 -2.10 0.18
N ALA A 53 -24.82 -1.74 0.66
CA ALA A 53 -26.09 -1.88 -0.06
C ALA A 53 -26.23 -0.97 -1.31
N LYS A 54 -25.42 0.08 -1.48
CA LYS A 54 -25.58 1.05 -2.58
C LYS A 54 -24.85 0.61 -3.85
N LYS A 55 -25.41 0.91 -5.03
CA LYS A 55 -24.74 0.80 -6.32
C LYS A 55 -23.72 1.95 -6.49
N GLY A 56 -22.69 1.76 -7.32
CA GLY A 56 -21.68 2.76 -7.65
C GLY A 56 -20.35 2.56 -6.91
N CYS A 57 -19.47 3.55 -6.95
CA CYS A 57 -18.17 3.52 -6.30
C CYS A 57 -18.31 3.34 -4.79
N LYS A 58 -17.46 2.52 -4.20
CA LYS A 58 -17.43 2.24 -2.77
C LYS A 58 -16.13 2.79 -2.18
N VAL A 59 -16.23 3.44 -1.04
CA VAL A 59 -15.08 3.88 -0.26
C VAL A 59 -15.06 3.11 1.04
N ILE A 60 -13.94 2.44 1.33
CA ILE A 60 -13.73 1.64 2.53
C ILE A 60 -12.51 2.21 3.25
N ALA A 61 -12.70 2.67 4.49
CA ALA A 61 -11.60 3.11 5.32
C ALA A 61 -11.19 2.00 6.29
N VAL A 62 -9.89 1.69 6.33
CA VAL A 62 -9.29 0.73 7.28
C VAL A 62 -8.46 1.50 8.29
N THR A 63 -8.77 1.33 9.56
CA THR A 63 -8.05 1.97 10.67
C THR A 63 -7.70 0.95 11.75
N SER A 64 -6.84 1.34 12.70
CA SER A 64 -6.45 0.51 13.85
C SER A 64 -6.21 1.38 15.08
N SER A 65 -6.32 0.78 16.26
CA SER A 65 -6.19 1.47 17.55
C SER A 65 -4.76 1.90 17.83
N ILE A 66 -3.79 1.09 17.43
CA ILE A 66 -2.37 1.33 17.64
C ILE A 66 -1.58 1.07 16.34
N ALA A 67 -0.33 1.51 16.32
CA ALA A 67 0.55 1.26 15.18
C ALA A 67 0.93 -0.22 15.06
N SER A 68 1.20 -0.67 13.84
CA SER A 68 1.72 -2.03 13.55
C SER A 68 0.76 -3.19 13.81
N GLU A 69 -0.56 -2.96 13.90
CA GLU A 69 -1.60 -4.00 14.01
C GLU A 69 -1.94 -4.67 12.66
N GLY A 70 -1.23 -4.36 11.59
CA GLY A 70 -1.46 -4.97 10.27
C GLY A 70 -2.51 -4.27 9.41
N LYS A 71 -2.97 -3.05 9.75
CA LYS A 71 -4.01 -2.33 8.98
C LYS A 71 -3.69 -2.24 7.48
N SER A 72 -2.45 -1.87 7.12
CA SER A 72 -2.04 -1.74 5.71
C SER A 72 -2.02 -3.09 5.00
N THR A 73 -1.55 -4.15 5.65
CA THR A 73 -1.56 -5.53 5.13
C THR A 73 -2.99 -6.02 4.94
N THR A 74 -3.86 -5.81 5.93
CA THR A 74 -5.28 -6.21 5.85
C THR A 74 -6.00 -5.43 4.76
N CYS A 75 -5.78 -4.13 4.67
CA CYS A 75 -6.35 -3.28 3.62
C CYS A 75 -5.94 -3.79 2.23
N PHE A 76 -4.65 -4.04 2.04
CA PHE A 76 -4.12 -4.44 0.75
C PHE A 76 -4.58 -5.84 0.35
N ASN A 77 -4.55 -6.82 1.26
CA ASN A 77 -5.05 -8.17 1.00
C ASN A 77 -6.56 -8.19 0.69
N THR A 78 -7.34 -7.36 1.37
CA THR A 78 -8.75 -7.18 1.05
C THR A 78 -8.92 -6.59 -0.35
N ALA A 79 -8.13 -5.57 -0.72
CA ALA A 79 -8.13 -4.97 -2.04
C ALA A 79 -7.79 -5.98 -3.15
N ILE A 80 -6.79 -6.85 -2.93
CA ILE A 80 -6.44 -7.95 -3.84
C ILE A 80 -7.66 -8.85 -4.08
N THR A 81 -8.36 -9.27 -3.02
CA THR A 81 -9.54 -10.14 -3.20
C THR A 81 -10.69 -9.46 -3.94
N PHE A 82 -10.84 -8.13 -3.83
CA PHE A 82 -11.79 -7.40 -4.65
C PHE A 82 -11.35 -7.34 -6.12
N ALA A 83 -10.08 -7.07 -6.39
CA ALA A 83 -9.53 -7.06 -7.75
C ALA A 83 -9.65 -8.42 -8.45
N GLU A 84 -9.47 -9.53 -7.71
CA GLU A 84 -9.67 -10.91 -8.21
C GLU A 84 -11.11 -11.14 -8.74
N THR A 85 -12.11 -10.36 -8.33
CA THR A 85 -13.47 -10.43 -8.89
C THR A 85 -13.65 -9.64 -10.19
N GLY A 86 -12.60 -9.02 -10.71
CA GLY A 86 -12.67 -8.13 -11.86
C GLY A 86 -13.06 -6.67 -11.52
N ALA A 87 -13.18 -6.33 -10.24
CA ALA A 87 -13.41 -4.96 -9.82
C ALA A 87 -12.16 -4.10 -10.05
N LYS A 88 -12.37 -2.82 -10.41
CA LYS A 88 -11.30 -1.82 -10.42
C LYS A 88 -11.15 -1.27 -9.01
N VAL A 89 -9.97 -1.42 -8.43
CA VAL A 89 -9.68 -1.07 -7.04
C VAL A 89 -8.55 -0.06 -7.00
N LEU A 90 -8.71 0.97 -6.18
CA LEU A 90 -7.65 1.93 -5.85
C LEU A 90 -7.38 1.88 -4.35
N VAL A 91 -6.15 1.62 -3.98
CA VAL A 91 -5.67 1.74 -2.59
C VAL A 91 -4.94 3.07 -2.43
N ILE A 92 -5.36 3.86 -1.43
CA ILE A 92 -4.72 5.14 -1.10
C ILE A 92 -4.15 5.05 0.31
N ASP A 93 -2.84 5.29 0.46
CA ASP A 93 -2.18 5.37 1.77
C ASP A 93 -2.38 6.76 2.37
N CYS A 94 -3.33 6.88 3.28
CA CYS A 94 -3.61 8.11 4.03
C CYS A 94 -2.79 8.23 5.33
N ASP A 95 -1.97 7.23 5.68
CA ASP A 95 -1.12 7.28 6.87
C ASP A 95 0.17 8.09 6.60
N MET A 96 0.01 9.41 6.48
CA MET A 96 1.15 10.30 6.23
C MET A 96 2.10 10.42 7.42
N ARG A 97 1.76 9.87 8.60
CA ARG A 97 2.65 9.88 9.77
C ARG A 97 3.61 8.70 9.76
N ARG A 98 3.13 7.53 9.34
CA ARG A 98 3.90 6.28 9.29
C ARG A 98 3.54 5.49 8.03
N PRO A 99 3.82 6.05 6.83
CA PRO A 99 3.45 5.42 5.58
C PRO A 99 4.13 4.06 5.43
N ASN A 100 3.37 3.06 5.02
CA ASN A 100 3.88 1.70 4.90
C ASN A 100 3.60 1.04 3.55
N VAL A 101 2.67 1.56 2.76
CA VAL A 101 2.26 0.93 1.50
C VAL A 101 3.40 0.88 0.49
N ALA A 102 4.20 1.96 0.37
CA ALA A 102 5.36 1.98 -0.52
C ALA A 102 6.38 0.88 -0.16
N LYS A 103 6.63 0.66 1.15
CA LYS A 103 7.51 -0.40 1.63
C LYS A 103 6.91 -1.79 1.39
N LEU A 104 5.61 -1.94 1.62
CA LEU A 104 4.89 -3.20 1.43
C LEU A 104 4.98 -3.69 -0.03
N LEU A 105 4.89 -2.76 -0.98
CA LEU A 105 4.95 -3.04 -2.41
C LEU A 105 6.38 -2.98 -2.99
N ASN A 106 7.36 -2.58 -2.19
CA ASN A 106 8.73 -2.34 -2.66
C ASN A 106 8.79 -1.34 -3.84
N VAL A 107 8.01 -0.25 -3.75
CA VAL A 107 7.97 0.82 -4.75
C VAL A 107 8.54 2.12 -4.17
N LYS A 108 8.90 3.05 -5.04
CA LYS A 108 9.26 4.39 -4.61
C LYS A 108 8.01 5.12 -4.10
N GLY A 109 8.14 5.76 -2.94
CA GLY A 109 7.04 6.49 -2.30
C GLY A 109 7.31 7.97 -2.12
N ASP A 110 8.20 8.54 -2.94
CA ASP A 110 8.63 9.94 -2.92
C ASP A 110 7.56 10.92 -3.44
N LYS A 111 6.61 10.43 -4.23
CA LYS A 111 5.43 11.18 -4.66
C LYS A 111 4.16 10.35 -4.38
N GLY A 112 3.10 11.01 -3.96
CA GLY A 112 1.86 10.36 -3.60
C GLY A 112 0.76 11.34 -3.21
N LEU A 113 -0.12 10.92 -2.31
CA LEU A 113 -1.28 11.68 -1.88
C LEU A 113 -0.93 13.07 -1.38
N SER A 114 0.11 13.23 -0.55
CA SER A 114 0.55 14.54 -0.04
C SER A 114 0.86 15.52 -1.16
N ASN A 115 1.51 15.06 -2.24
CA ASN A 115 1.86 15.91 -3.37
C ASN A 115 0.63 16.31 -4.20
N ILE A 116 -0.40 15.46 -4.26
CA ILE A 116 -1.69 15.82 -4.87
C ILE A 116 -2.35 16.93 -4.06
N LEU A 117 -2.44 16.75 -2.75
CA LEU A 117 -3.15 17.67 -1.85
C LEU A 117 -2.53 19.07 -1.79
N VAL A 118 -1.21 19.19 -1.99
CA VAL A 118 -0.53 20.50 -2.09
C VAL A 118 -0.48 21.04 -3.53
N GLY A 119 -1.05 20.34 -4.52
CA GLY A 119 -1.09 20.78 -5.91
C GLY A 119 0.22 20.59 -6.70
N GLU A 120 1.18 19.84 -6.15
CA GLU A 120 2.47 19.58 -6.81
C GLU A 120 2.41 18.46 -7.85
N SER A 121 1.41 17.60 -7.77
CA SER A 121 1.26 16.47 -8.68
C SER A 121 -0.21 16.18 -9.00
N THR A 122 -0.47 15.64 -10.19
CA THR A 122 -1.77 15.10 -10.57
C THR A 122 -1.89 13.64 -10.18
N VAL A 123 -3.11 13.10 -10.14
CA VAL A 123 -3.37 11.67 -9.87
C VAL A 123 -2.58 10.78 -10.82
N ASP A 124 -2.61 11.07 -12.12
CA ASP A 124 -1.92 10.26 -13.13
C ASP A 124 -0.40 10.22 -12.95
N GLN A 125 0.19 11.26 -12.33
CA GLN A 125 1.64 11.32 -12.09
C GLN A 125 2.10 10.48 -10.89
N VAL A 126 1.18 10.14 -9.98
CA VAL A 126 1.50 9.40 -8.75
C VAL A 126 0.82 8.03 -8.67
N LEU A 127 -0.05 7.72 -9.63
CA LEU A 127 -0.74 6.44 -9.72
C LEU A 127 0.27 5.34 -10.05
N ILE A 128 0.25 4.28 -9.26
CA ILE A 128 1.10 3.11 -9.43
C ILE A 128 0.20 1.93 -9.82
N HIS A 129 0.45 1.34 -10.97
CA HIS A 129 -0.18 0.08 -11.36
C HIS A 129 0.54 -1.06 -10.63
N SER A 130 -0.20 -1.80 -9.81
CA SER A 130 0.37 -2.92 -9.07
C SER A 130 0.54 -4.17 -9.95
N GLU A 131 1.24 -5.19 -9.44
CA GLU A 131 1.32 -6.50 -10.10
C GLU A 131 -0.03 -7.26 -10.10
N TYR A 132 -1.00 -6.82 -9.28
CA TYR A 132 -2.34 -7.41 -9.20
C TYR A 132 -3.27 -6.75 -10.23
N SER A 133 -3.79 -7.51 -11.17
CA SER A 133 -4.66 -7.00 -12.23
C SER A 133 -5.88 -6.27 -11.66
N GLY A 134 -6.11 -5.04 -12.09
CA GLY A 134 -7.23 -4.22 -11.65
C GLY A 134 -7.04 -3.51 -10.30
N LEU A 135 -5.83 -3.57 -9.73
CA LEU A 135 -5.48 -2.90 -8.47
C LEU A 135 -4.42 -1.83 -8.69
N ASP A 136 -4.80 -0.59 -8.49
CA ASP A 136 -3.94 0.58 -8.54
C ASP A 136 -3.68 1.13 -7.12
N VAL A 137 -2.61 1.90 -6.98
CA VAL A 137 -2.14 2.40 -5.69
C VAL A 137 -1.69 3.85 -5.77
N ILE A 138 -2.04 4.63 -4.76
CA ILE A 138 -1.45 5.93 -4.46
C ILE A 138 -0.78 5.82 -3.09
N THR A 139 0.53 6.01 -3.04
CA THR A 139 1.29 6.04 -1.78
C THR A 139 1.03 7.34 -1.02
N ALA A 140 1.46 7.44 0.23
CA ALA A 140 1.32 8.68 1.01
C ALA A 140 2.11 9.86 0.43
N GLY A 141 3.21 9.59 -0.29
CA GLY A 141 4.13 10.62 -0.76
C GLY A 141 5.06 11.14 0.33
N ASN A 142 5.55 12.36 0.17
CA ASN A 142 6.38 13.03 1.16
C ASN A 142 5.61 13.26 2.46
N ILE A 143 6.27 13.05 3.60
CA ILE A 143 5.65 13.26 4.92
C ILE A 143 5.52 14.77 5.16
N PRO A 144 4.29 15.32 5.18
CA PRO A 144 4.09 16.74 5.45
C PRO A 144 4.26 17.04 6.95
N PRO A 145 4.59 18.29 7.33
CA PRO A 145 4.66 18.67 8.74
C PRO A 145 3.31 18.59 9.46
N ASN A 146 2.20 18.86 8.74
CA ASN A 146 0.84 18.95 9.26
C ASN A 146 -0.11 17.98 8.52
N PRO A 147 -0.01 16.64 8.71
CA PRO A 147 -0.82 15.70 7.95
C PRO A 147 -2.33 15.87 8.14
N THR A 148 -2.76 16.21 9.35
CA THR A 148 -4.18 16.36 9.67
C THR A 148 -4.81 17.57 8.97
N GLU A 149 -4.11 18.71 8.97
CA GLU A 149 -4.58 19.92 8.29
C GLU A 149 -4.66 19.70 6.79
N LEU A 150 -3.68 18.99 6.22
CA LEU A 150 -3.66 18.67 4.80
C LEU A 150 -4.84 17.80 4.39
N LEU A 151 -5.19 16.79 5.19
CA LEU A 151 -6.33 15.90 4.93
C LEU A 151 -7.69 16.55 5.16
N THR A 152 -7.76 17.69 5.85
CA THR A 152 -9.00 18.45 6.08
C THR A 152 -9.11 19.71 5.22
N SER A 153 -8.15 19.93 4.32
CA SER A 153 -8.18 21.06 3.39
C SER A 153 -9.22 20.86 2.28
N ASP A 154 -9.65 21.97 1.67
CA ASP A 154 -10.63 21.95 0.56
C ASP A 154 -10.09 21.26 -0.72
N ASN A 155 -8.86 20.79 -0.70
CA ASN A 155 -8.21 20.09 -1.83
C ASN A 155 -8.39 18.55 -1.76
N VAL A 156 -9.16 18.02 -0.82
CA VAL A 156 -9.45 16.59 -0.67
C VAL A 156 -10.64 16.15 -1.49
#